data_4ce18fc2b421a960a78c26d6c586c7a1
#
_entry.id   4ce18fc2b421a960a78c26d6c586c7a1
#
_cell.length_a   1.000
_cell.length_b   1.000
_cell.length_c   1.000
_cell.angle_alpha   90.00
_cell.angle_beta   90.00
_cell.angle_gamma   90.00
#
_symmetry.space_group_name_H-M   'P 1'
#
loop_
_entity.id
_entity.type
_entity.pdbx_description
1 polymer ?
#
loop_
_entity_poly.entity_id
_entity_poly.type
_entity_poly.pdbx_seq_one_letter_code
_entity_poly.pdbx_strand_id
1 'polypeptide(L)'
;AASLPAAHPYTILGTEKVKKYAEEAVSFLQECGIRISGSAERNSWRVTPTGERKASWLTLGDFTPLTSKDEKIGSKALIVNILGYLDFNTKFLADSFEKQGTECRIVALKLEEMERLRKNPSEMRATNIARVMDRDGIWEKAAAQIKGMLKDEDTVVLPAVFGLKDQDVVEKIREAVGVKTMFVATMPPSVPGIRSQMSLKAEF
;
A
#
# COMPACT_ATOMS: atom_id res chain seq x y z
N ALA A 1 -10.88 -20.46 -17.24
CA ALA A 1 -10.10 -21.65 -17.59
C ALA A 1 -10.48 -22.21 -18.97
N ALA A 2 -11.76 -22.24 -19.35
CA ALA A 2 -12.21 -22.82 -20.63
C ALA A 2 -11.59 -22.17 -21.89
N SER A 3 -11.06 -20.96 -21.80
CA SER A 3 -10.43 -20.24 -22.93
C SER A 3 -8.90 -20.26 -22.90
N LEU A 4 -8.30 -20.97 -21.94
CA LEU A 4 -6.85 -21.02 -21.80
C LEU A 4 -6.26 -22.20 -22.57
N PRO A 5 -4.99 -22.11 -23.06
CA PRO A 5 -4.32 -23.21 -23.74
C PRO A 5 -4.28 -24.49 -22.89
N ALA A 6 -4.30 -25.66 -23.53
CA ALA A 6 -4.27 -26.95 -22.82
C ALA A 6 -3.07 -27.12 -21.86
N ALA A 7 -1.93 -26.55 -22.22
CA ALA A 7 -0.71 -26.57 -21.39
C ALA A 7 -0.70 -25.53 -20.25
N HIS A 8 -1.73 -24.68 -20.14
CA HIS A 8 -1.77 -23.69 -19.07
C HIS A 8 -2.01 -24.39 -17.71
N PRO A 9 -1.30 -24.00 -16.63
CA PRO A 9 -1.42 -24.64 -15.31
C PRO A 9 -2.87 -24.75 -14.80
N TYR A 10 -3.68 -23.72 -15.02
CA TYR A 10 -5.10 -23.75 -14.61
C TYR A 10 -5.96 -24.73 -15.41
N THR A 11 -5.58 -25.00 -16.68
CA THR A 11 -6.26 -26.02 -17.49
C THR A 11 -5.87 -27.41 -17.03
N ILE A 12 -4.60 -27.64 -16.70
CA ILE A 12 -4.07 -28.91 -16.17
C ILE A 12 -4.70 -29.24 -14.81
N LEU A 13 -4.79 -28.26 -13.91
CA LEU A 13 -5.39 -28.47 -12.57
C LEU A 13 -6.92 -28.62 -12.62
N GLY A 14 -7.56 -27.99 -13.60
CA GLY A 14 -9.01 -27.87 -13.69
C GLY A 14 -9.59 -26.77 -12.80
N THR A 15 -10.72 -26.22 -13.23
CA THR A 15 -11.34 -25.04 -12.63
C THR A 15 -11.70 -25.22 -11.16
N GLU A 16 -12.24 -26.39 -10.79
CA GLU A 16 -12.69 -26.68 -9.42
C GLU A 16 -11.51 -26.68 -8.44
N LYS A 17 -10.39 -27.33 -8.80
CA LYS A 17 -9.18 -27.32 -7.97
C LYS A 17 -8.59 -25.93 -7.84
N VAL A 18 -8.56 -25.14 -8.93
CA VAL A 18 -8.06 -23.76 -8.88
C VAL A 18 -8.87 -22.90 -7.94
N LYS A 19 -10.21 -23.00 -7.96
CA LYS A 19 -11.08 -22.28 -7.02
C LYS A 19 -10.81 -22.71 -5.58
N LYS A 20 -10.81 -24.02 -5.32
CA LYS A 20 -10.53 -24.58 -4.00
C LYS A 20 -9.19 -24.08 -3.44
N TYR A 21 -8.12 -24.16 -4.22
CA TYR A 21 -6.80 -23.68 -3.80
C TYR A 21 -6.74 -22.15 -3.61
N ALA A 22 -7.52 -21.39 -4.36
CA ALA A 22 -7.61 -19.95 -4.15
C ALA A 22 -8.28 -19.62 -2.80
N GLU A 23 -9.33 -20.34 -2.41
CA GLU A 23 -9.99 -20.19 -1.11
C GLU A 23 -9.06 -20.65 0.04
N GLU A 24 -8.42 -21.81 -0.11
CA GLU A 24 -7.43 -22.32 0.85
C GLU A 24 -6.26 -21.35 1.03
N ALA A 25 -5.79 -20.72 -0.03
CA ALA A 25 -4.71 -19.73 0.04
C ALA A 25 -5.11 -18.48 0.86
N VAL A 26 -6.37 -18.05 0.78
CA VAL A 26 -6.89 -16.94 1.62
C VAL A 26 -6.81 -17.33 3.09
N SER A 27 -7.37 -18.50 3.46
CA SER A 27 -7.35 -18.98 4.83
C SER A 27 -5.93 -19.13 5.37
N PHE A 28 -5.06 -19.79 4.60
CA PHE A 28 -3.66 -19.98 4.95
C PHE A 28 -2.92 -18.64 5.20
N LEU A 29 -3.08 -17.65 4.34
CA LEU A 29 -2.43 -16.34 4.52
C LEU A 29 -2.94 -15.64 5.79
N GLN A 30 -4.25 -15.77 6.11
CA GLN A 30 -4.83 -15.21 7.32
C GLN A 30 -4.32 -15.92 8.58
N GLU A 31 -4.19 -17.25 8.55
CA GLU A 31 -3.60 -18.07 9.63
C GLU A 31 -2.14 -17.66 9.88
N CYS A 32 -1.37 -17.34 8.83
CA CYS A 32 -0.02 -16.77 8.96
C CYS A 32 -0.01 -15.31 9.47
N GLY A 33 -1.14 -14.74 9.89
CA GLY A 33 -1.25 -13.36 10.39
C GLY A 33 -1.14 -12.30 9.31
N ILE A 34 -1.24 -12.65 8.02
CA ILE A 34 -1.18 -11.71 6.91
C ILE A 34 -2.57 -11.15 6.65
N ARG A 35 -2.76 -9.84 6.86
CA ARG A 35 -4.02 -9.18 6.52
C ARG A 35 -4.13 -9.03 5.02
N ILE A 36 -5.23 -9.53 4.48
CA ILE A 36 -5.56 -9.48 3.06
C ILE A 36 -7.02 -9.10 2.88
N SER A 37 -7.33 -8.53 1.73
CA SER A 37 -8.69 -8.28 1.24
C SER A 37 -8.83 -8.78 -0.19
N GLY A 38 -10.04 -9.18 -0.57
CA GLY A 38 -10.36 -9.70 -1.90
C GLY A 38 -11.03 -11.06 -1.86
N SER A 39 -11.35 -11.59 -3.02
CA SER A 39 -11.95 -12.91 -3.18
C SER A 39 -11.56 -13.54 -4.53
N ALA A 40 -11.67 -14.87 -4.62
CA ALA A 40 -11.44 -15.60 -5.86
C ALA A 40 -12.51 -15.33 -6.94
N GLU A 41 -13.65 -14.78 -6.57
CA GLU A 41 -14.79 -14.58 -7.46
C GLU A 41 -14.69 -13.31 -8.29
N ARG A 42 -14.08 -12.24 -7.72
CA ARG A 42 -14.03 -10.93 -8.37
C ARG A 42 -12.72 -10.21 -8.06
N ASN A 43 -12.11 -9.64 -9.10
CA ASN A 43 -10.99 -8.72 -8.93
C ASN A 43 -11.45 -7.39 -8.32
N SER A 44 -10.66 -6.87 -7.40
CA SER A 44 -10.60 -5.46 -7.03
C SER A 44 -9.50 -4.76 -7.83
N TRP A 45 -9.38 -3.46 -7.69
CA TRP A 45 -8.35 -2.66 -8.32
C TRP A 45 -7.47 -2.02 -7.25
N ARG A 46 -6.18 -1.91 -7.52
CA ARG A 46 -5.25 -1.21 -6.65
C ARG A 46 -4.40 -0.23 -7.43
N VAL A 47 -3.98 0.83 -6.75
CA VAL A 47 -3.05 1.81 -7.31
C VAL A 47 -1.63 1.25 -7.30
N THR A 48 -0.95 1.32 -8.44
CA THR A 48 0.47 0.96 -8.57
C THR A 48 1.37 2.15 -8.19
N PRO A 49 2.69 1.93 -8.00
CA PRO A 49 3.63 3.03 -7.73
C PRO A 49 3.66 4.12 -8.81
N THR A 50 3.24 3.81 -10.02
CA THR A 50 3.15 4.75 -11.16
C THR A 50 1.77 5.39 -11.32
N GLY A 51 0.85 5.13 -10.40
CA GLY A 51 -0.51 5.67 -10.44
C GLY A 51 -1.51 4.87 -11.28
N GLU A 52 -1.06 3.84 -12.01
CA GLU A 52 -1.95 2.99 -12.79
C GLU A 52 -2.88 2.15 -11.91
N ARG A 53 -3.99 1.73 -12.47
CA ARG A 53 -4.93 0.80 -11.82
C ARG A 53 -4.64 -0.63 -12.29
N LYS A 54 -4.32 -1.51 -11.34
CA LYS A 54 -4.07 -2.93 -11.62
C LYS A 54 -5.13 -3.79 -10.94
N ALA A 55 -5.76 -4.67 -11.72
CA ALA A 55 -6.67 -5.67 -11.19
C ALA A 55 -5.91 -6.68 -10.31
N SER A 56 -6.48 -7.04 -9.18
CA SER A 56 -5.94 -8.03 -8.25
C SER A 56 -7.08 -8.76 -7.55
N TRP A 57 -7.00 -10.06 -7.44
CA TRP A 57 -7.98 -10.86 -6.69
C TRP A 57 -7.72 -10.81 -5.18
N LEU A 58 -6.43 -10.67 -4.76
CA LEU A 58 -6.03 -10.42 -3.38
C LEU A 58 -5.14 -9.19 -3.29
N THR A 59 -5.29 -8.46 -2.20
CA THR A 59 -4.52 -7.26 -1.89
C THR A 59 -4.13 -7.30 -0.41
N LEU A 60 -2.87 -6.96 -0.09
CA LEU A 60 -2.44 -6.83 1.30
C LEU A 60 -3.24 -5.73 2.01
N GLY A 61 -3.55 -5.91 3.28
CA GLY A 61 -4.41 -5.03 4.07
C GLY A 61 -3.90 -3.59 4.21
N ASP A 62 -2.63 -3.34 3.91
CA ASP A 62 -2.08 -1.98 3.84
C ASP A 62 -2.75 -1.15 2.75
N PHE A 63 -3.06 -1.77 1.62
CA PHE A 63 -3.57 -1.08 0.44
C PHE A 63 -5.09 -0.98 0.46
N THR A 64 -5.60 0.13 -0.02
CA THR A 64 -7.04 0.33 -0.18
C THR A 64 -7.47 -0.24 -1.53
N PRO A 65 -8.29 -1.31 -1.56
CA PRO A 65 -8.85 -1.80 -2.81
C PRO A 65 -9.89 -0.83 -3.34
N LEU A 66 -9.94 -0.68 -4.66
CA LEU A 66 -10.95 0.05 -5.38
C LEU A 66 -11.92 -0.93 -6.04
N THR A 67 -13.17 -0.54 -6.20
CA THR A 67 -14.24 -1.38 -6.76
C THR A 67 -14.20 -1.41 -8.28
N SER A 68 -13.68 -0.34 -8.91
CA SER A 68 -13.53 -0.24 -10.37
C SER A 68 -12.21 0.44 -10.76
N LYS A 69 -11.84 0.28 -12.03
CA LYS A 69 -10.66 0.93 -12.61
C LYS A 69 -10.76 2.46 -12.57
N ASP A 70 -11.97 2.97 -12.75
CA ASP A 70 -12.22 4.41 -12.89
C ASP A 70 -12.75 5.03 -11.59
N GLU A 71 -12.66 4.29 -10.47
CA GLU A 71 -13.09 4.79 -9.16
C GLU A 71 -12.26 5.99 -8.74
N LYS A 72 -12.96 7.09 -8.45
CA LYS A 72 -12.37 8.31 -7.88
C LYS A 72 -11.96 8.07 -6.43
N ILE A 73 -10.74 8.44 -6.06
CA ILE A 73 -10.23 8.22 -4.70
C ILE A 73 -10.80 9.19 -3.68
N GLY A 74 -11.23 10.36 -4.11
CA GLY A 74 -11.79 11.44 -3.31
C GLY A 74 -11.99 12.68 -4.18
N SER A 75 -12.55 13.75 -3.64
CA SER A 75 -12.68 15.02 -4.35
C SER A 75 -11.36 15.79 -4.36
N LYS A 76 -10.68 15.83 -3.21
CA LYS A 76 -9.38 16.48 -3.02
C LYS A 76 -8.43 15.57 -2.27
N ALA A 77 -7.24 15.37 -2.79
CA ALA A 77 -6.24 14.49 -2.21
C ALA A 77 -4.96 15.23 -1.83
N LEU A 78 -4.50 14.99 -0.59
CA LEU A 78 -3.16 15.37 -0.14
C LEU A 78 -2.21 14.20 -0.37
N ILE A 79 -1.29 14.33 -1.31
CA ILE A 79 -0.25 13.32 -1.57
C ILE A 79 0.98 13.72 -0.76
N VAL A 80 1.34 12.91 0.22
CA VAL A 80 2.44 13.20 1.14
C VAL A 80 3.62 12.29 0.85
N ASN A 81 4.72 12.85 0.38
CA ASN A 81 5.99 12.16 0.29
C ASN A 81 6.82 12.38 1.56
N ILE A 82 7.79 11.51 1.80
CA ILE A 82 8.84 11.74 2.81
C ILE A 82 9.98 12.48 2.13
N LEU A 83 10.42 13.59 2.72
CA LEU A 83 11.44 14.45 2.14
C LEU A 83 12.72 13.66 1.83
N GLY A 84 13.11 13.63 0.56
CA GLY A 84 14.27 12.90 0.06
C GLY A 84 14.00 11.44 -0.38
N TYR A 85 12.77 10.93 -0.23
CA TYR A 85 12.40 9.60 -0.69
C TYR A 85 11.99 9.63 -2.16
N LEU A 86 12.75 8.93 -3.03
CA LEU A 86 12.58 8.96 -4.47
C LEU A 86 11.71 7.82 -5.03
N ASP A 87 11.56 6.72 -4.29
CA ASP A 87 10.82 5.53 -4.75
C ASP A 87 9.28 5.68 -4.58
N PHE A 88 8.80 6.92 -4.37
CA PHE A 88 7.38 7.27 -4.32
C PHE A 88 7.10 8.43 -5.29
N ASN A 89 6.55 8.09 -6.46
CA ASN A 89 6.40 9.01 -7.59
C ASN A 89 5.13 9.86 -7.46
N THR A 90 5.15 10.86 -6.59
CA THR A 90 3.98 11.70 -6.27
C THR A 90 3.36 12.37 -7.49
N LYS A 91 4.18 12.81 -8.46
CA LYS A 91 3.66 13.45 -9.67
C LYS A 91 2.87 12.47 -10.56
N PHE A 92 3.37 11.25 -10.76
CA PHE A 92 2.62 10.24 -11.52
C PHE A 92 1.30 9.87 -10.83
N LEU A 93 1.29 9.82 -9.50
CA LEU A 93 0.08 9.59 -8.73
C LEU A 93 -0.91 10.75 -8.91
N ALA A 94 -0.45 12.00 -8.76
CA ALA A 94 -1.28 13.19 -8.96
C ALA A 94 -1.87 13.20 -10.39
N ASP A 95 -1.05 13.08 -11.42
CA ASP A 95 -1.48 13.06 -12.82
C ASP A 95 -2.53 11.96 -13.08
N SER A 96 -2.38 10.79 -12.43
CA SER A 96 -3.36 9.68 -12.54
C SER A 96 -4.68 10.00 -11.85
N PHE A 97 -4.64 10.58 -10.65
CA PHE A 97 -5.84 10.92 -9.88
C PHE A 97 -6.58 12.11 -10.48
N GLU A 98 -5.87 13.10 -10.99
CA GLU A 98 -6.44 14.27 -11.69
C GLU A 98 -7.17 13.88 -12.96
N LYS A 99 -6.66 12.91 -13.73
CA LYS A 99 -7.37 12.34 -14.89
C LYS A 99 -8.70 11.70 -14.53
N GLN A 100 -8.87 11.31 -13.25
CA GLN A 100 -10.11 10.75 -12.72
C GLN A 100 -10.95 11.77 -11.93
N GLY A 101 -10.56 13.05 -11.99
CA GLY A 101 -11.31 14.16 -11.42
C GLY A 101 -11.05 14.39 -9.92
N THR A 102 -9.93 13.90 -9.36
CA THR A 102 -9.49 14.25 -7.99
C THR A 102 -8.51 15.41 -8.08
N GLU A 103 -8.78 16.52 -7.40
CA GLU A 103 -7.83 17.63 -7.24
C GLU A 103 -6.68 17.19 -6.31
N CYS A 104 -5.42 17.37 -6.71
CA CYS A 104 -4.28 16.88 -5.97
C CYS A 104 -3.35 17.99 -5.49
N ARG A 105 -2.94 17.92 -4.22
CA ARG A 105 -1.88 18.75 -3.66
C ARG A 105 -0.77 17.85 -3.13
N ILE A 106 0.48 18.15 -3.52
CA ILE A 106 1.66 17.38 -3.12
C ILE A 106 2.41 18.17 -2.04
N VAL A 107 2.78 17.46 -0.96
CA VAL A 107 3.60 17.98 0.13
C VAL A 107 4.69 17.00 0.51
N ALA A 108 5.72 17.48 1.21
CA ALA A 108 6.79 16.66 1.74
C ALA A 108 6.77 16.67 3.28
N LEU A 109 6.64 15.50 3.89
CA LEU A 109 6.81 15.29 5.31
C LEU A 109 8.28 15.37 5.67
N LYS A 110 8.64 16.26 6.59
CA LYS A 110 10.00 16.42 7.11
C LYS A 110 10.04 15.92 8.55
N LEU A 111 10.82 14.88 8.80
CA LEU A 111 11.10 14.34 10.14
C LEU A 111 12.60 14.44 10.42
N GLU A 112 12.96 14.97 11.58
CA GLU A 112 14.36 15.10 12.01
C GLU A 112 15.04 13.73 12.11
N GLU A 113 14.29 12.73 12.50
CA GLU A 113 14.73 11.34 12.63
C GLU A 113 15.18 10.72 11.28
N MET A 114 14.76 11.31 10.17
CA MET A 114 15.17 10.91 8.81
C MET A 114 16.44 11.61 8.32
N GLU A 115 16.96 12.62 9.03
CA GLU A 115 18.11 13.40 8.56
C GLU A 115 19.37 12.54 8.35
N ARG A 116 19.57 11.49 9.16
CA ARG A 116 20.68 10.55 8.96
C ARG A 116 20.56 9.82 7.60
N LEU A 117 19.36 9.34 7.26
CA LEU A 117 19.12 8.67 5.97
C LEU A 117 19.27 9.65 4.81
N ARG A 118 18.81 10.89 4.98
CA ARG A 118 18.90 11.93 3.94
C ARG A 118 20.33 12.33 3.59
N LYS A 119 21.27 12.25 4.55
CA LYS A 119 22.70 12.51 4.28
C LYS A 119 23.32 11.49 3.33
N ASN A 120 22.74 10.30 3.25
CA ASN A 120 23.11 9.25 2.30
C ASN A 120 21.88 8.84 1.48
N PRO A 121 21.66 9.42 0.29
CA PRO A 121 20.46 9.14 -0.52
C PRO A 121 20.26 7.66 -0.85
N SER A 122 21.31 6.86 -0.91
CA SER A 122 21.21 5.42 -1.15
C SER A 122 20.55 4.66 0.00
N GLU A 123 20.50 5.24 1.20
CA GLU A 123 19.83 4.69 2.38
C GLU A 123 18.36 5.11 2.50
N MET A 124 17.89 6.07 1.71
CA MET A 124 16.48 6.47 1.65
C MET A 124 15.63 5.40 0.92
N ARG A 125 15.63 4.19 1.48
CA ARG A 125 14.85 3.05 0.99
C ARG A 125 13.64 2.80 1.88
N ALA A 126 12.57 2.24 1.31
CA ALA A 126 11.33 1.96 2.00
C ALA A 126 11.54 1.25 3.36
N THR A 127 12.42 0.24 3.39
CA THR A 127 12.71 -0.54 4.60
C THR A 127 13.47 0.24 5.67
N ASN A 128 14.40 1.12 5.29
CA ASN A 128 15.13 1.94 6.25
C ASN A 128 14.24 3.03 6.83
N ILE A 129 13.39 3.63 5.99
CA ILE A 129 12.35 4.57 6.41
C ILE A 129 11.40 3.87 7.40
N ALA A 130 10.91 2.67 7.08
CA ALA A 130 10.01 1.92 7.96
C ALA A 130 10.66 1.59 9.30
N ARG A 131 11.94 1.22 9.34
CA ARG A 131 12.67 1.00 10.61
C ARG A 131 12.76 2.26 11.48
N VAL A 132 12.80 3.44 10.87
CA VAL A 132 12.76 4.71 11.62
C VAL A 132 11.33 4.96 12.10
N MET A 133 10.33 4.77 11.24
CA MET A 133 8.91 4.93 11.60
C MET A 133 8.45 3.99 12.72
N ASP A 134 9.03 2.79 12.82
CA ASP A 134 8.74 1.80 13.86
C ASP A 134 9.40 2.11 15.23
N ARG A 135 10.12 3.23 15.38
CA ARG A 135 10.61 3.68 16.67
C ARG A 135 9.51 4.39 17.44
N ASP A 136 9.59 4.32 18.76
CA ASP A 136 8.60 4.90 19.66
C ASP A 136 8.31 6.37 19.35
N GLY A 137 7.04 6.70 19.17
CA GLY A 137 6.55 8.06 18.95
C GLY A 137 6.76 8.63 17.55
N ILE A 138 7.45 7.93 16.62
CA ILE A 138 7.79 8.52 15.32
C ILE A 138 6.62 8.49 14.34
N TRP A 139 5.89 7.38 14.26
CA TRP A 139 4.72 7.33 13.39
C TRP A 139 3.60 8.25 13.89
N GLU A 140 3.45 8.42 15.21
CA GLU A 140 2.52 9.36 15.82
C GLU A 140 2.86 10.81 15.46
N LYS A 141 4.16 11.16 15.55
CA LYS A 141 4.67 12.46 15.14
C LYS A 141 4.41 12.70 13.64
N ALA A 142 4.62 11.66 12.79
CA ALA A 142 4.33 11.73 11.38
C ALA A 142 2.83 11.96 11.12
N ALA A 143 1.96 11.18 11.75
CA ALA A 143 0.51 11.30 11.61
C ALA A 143 0.00 12.69 12.06
N ALA A 144 0.52 13.21 13.18
CA ALA A 144 0.17 14.55 13.67
C ALA A 144 0.60 15.66 12.69
N GLN A 145 1.81 15.56 12.12
CA GLN A 145 2.27 16.51 11.10
C GLN A 145 1.41 16.43 9.84
N ILE A 146 1.09 15.22 9.34
CA ILE A 146 0.23 15.00 8.18
C ILE A 146 -1.14 15.64 8.42
N LYS A 147 -1.74 15.38 9.58
CA LYS A 147 -3.01 16.01 9.98
C LYS A 147 -2.94 17.53 9.99
N GLY A 148 -1.86 18.11 10.49
CA GLY A 148 -1.61 19.55 10.49
C GLY A 148 -1.39 20.15 9.10
N MET A 149 -1.06 19.34 8.09
CA MET A 149 -0.92 19.78 6.69
C MET A 149 -2.24 19.79 5.94
N LEU A 150 -3.29 19.13 6.45
CA LEU A 150 -4.62 19.10 5.83
C LEU A 150 -5.22 20.52 5.79
N LYS A 151 -5.95 20.80 4.71
CA LYS A 151 -6.80 21.99 4.55
C LYS A 151 -8.24 21.55 4.38
N ASP A 152 -8.62 21.26 3.14
CA ASP A 152 -9.96 20.82 2.73
C ASP A 152 -9.92 19.49 1.95
N GLU A 153 -8.79 18.77 2.05
CA GLU A 153 -8.68 17.46 1.43
C GLU A 153 -9.49 16.41 2.20
N ASP A 154 -10.21 15.59 1.45
CA ASP A 154 -11.00 14.45 1.96
C ASP A 154 -10.21 13.13 1.96
N THR A 155 -9.05 13.14 1.30
CA THR A 155 -8.22 11.94 1.14
C THR A 155 -6.73 12.28 1.32
N VAL A 156 -6.01 11.44 2.07
CA VAL A 156 -4.55 11.47 2.17
C VAL A 156 -3.98 10.25 1.45
N VAL A 157 -2.91 10.45 0.70
CA VAL A 157 -2.18 9.39 -0.02
C VAL A 157 -0.76 9.33 0.50
N LEU A 158 -0.36 8.18 1.05
CA LEU A 158 0.93 7.92 1.69
C LEU A 158 1.68 6.79 1.00
N PRO A 159 3.03 6.81 1.01
CA PRO A 159 3.81 5.62 0.68
C PRO A 159 3.62 4.54 1.74
N ALA A 160 3.55 3.27 1.33
CA ALA A 160 3.44 2.13 2.24
C ALA A 160 4.80 1.80 2.89
N VAL A 161 5.25 2.70 3.78
CA VAL A 161 6.54 2.61 4.50
C VAL A 161 6.37 2.59 6.02
N PHE A 162 5.22 2.13 6.50
CA PHE A 162 4.88 2.07 7.91
C PHE A 162 4.60 0.63 8.33
N GLY A 163 4.75 0.37 9.63
CA GLY A 163 4.36 -0.90 10.24
C GLY A 163 5.16 -2.10 9.71
N LEU A 164 6.49 -1.99 9.62
CA LEU A 164 7.35 -3.11 9.24
C LEU A 164 7.31 -4.23 10.30
N LYS A 165 7.26 -3.86 11.58
CA LYS A 165 7.17 -4.79 12.71
C LYS A 165 5.73 -5.03 13.16
N ASP A 166 4.90 -3.98 13.17
CA ASP A 166 3.51 -4.02 13.64
C ASP A 166 2.58 -3.47 12.56
N GLN A 167 1.79 -4.35 11.95
CA GLN A 167 0.81 -3.99 10.92
C GLN A 167 -0.30 -3.07 11.46
N ASP A 168 -0.58 -3.08 12.76
CA ASP A 168 -1.63 -2.25 13.37
C ASP A 168 -1.32 -0.76 13.23
N VAL A 169 -0.05 -0.40 13.08
CA VAL A 169 0.39 0.99 12.83
C VAL A 169 -0.31 1.59 11.60
N VAL A 170 -0.60 0.80 10.58
CA VAL A 170 -1.30 1.26 9.38
C VAL A 170 -2.71 1.78 9.71
N GLU A 171 -3.45 1.04 10.52
CA GLU A 171 -4.80 1.45 10.98
C GLU A 171 -4.73 2.62 11.96
N LYS A 172 -3.80 2.58 12.90
CA LYS A 172 -3.57 3.68 13.86
C LYS A 172 -3.28 5.01 13.14
N ILE A 173 -2.53 4.98 12.04
CA ILE A 173 -2.29 6.18 11.21
C ILE A 173 -3.59 6.64 10.53
N ARG A 174 -4.39 5.72 9.96
CA ARG A 174 -5.70 6.06 9.37
C ARG A 174 -6.60 6.79 10.36
N GLU A 175 -6.70 6.27 11.58
CA GLU A 175 -7.47 6.88 12.67
C GLU A 175 -6.89 8.23 13.09
N ALA A 176 -5.59 8.34 13.29
CA ALA A 176 -4.93 9.55 13.74
C ALA A 176 -5.04 10.71 12.74
N VAL A 177 -4.93 10.43 11.45
CA VAL A 177 -5.08 11.43 10.36
C VAL A 177 -6.53 11.92 10.28
N GLY A 178 -7.51 11.03 10.44
CA GLY A 178 -8.92 11.39 10.60
C GLY A 178 -9.69 11.68 9.31
N VAL A 179 -9.06 11.48 8.13
CA VAL A 179 -9.71 11.46 6.81
C VAL A 179 -9.35 10.19 6.09
N LYS A 180 -10.03 9.88 4.97
CA LYS A 180 -9.69 8.71 4.17
C LYS A 180 -8.19 8.66 3.88
N THR A 181 -7.49 7.64 4.34
CA THR A 181 -6.04 7.50 4.15
C THR A 181 -5.73 6.27 3.32
N MET A 182 -5.12 6.48 2.17
CA MET A 182 -4.68 5.44 1.25
C MET A 182 -3.17 5.26 1.32
N PHE A 183 -2.75 4.01 1.49
CA PHE A 183 -1.34 3.66 1.31
C PHE A 183 -1.14 3.09 -0.09
N VAL A 184 -0.13 3.60 -0.79
CA VAL A 184 0.22 3.18 -2.14
C VAL A 184 1.56 2.44 -2.10
N ALA A 185 1.65 1.37 -2.88
CA ALA A 185 2.87 0.60 -3.00
C ALA A 185 4.04 1.47 -3.48
N THR A 186 5.20 1.23 -2.92
CA THR A 186 6.47 1.82 -3.35
C THR A 186 7.19 0.88 -4.32
N MET A 187 8.28 1.33 -4.92
CA MET A 187 9.14 0.45 -5.69
C MET A 187 9.71 -0.66 -4.79
N PRO A 188 9.94 -1.88 -5.33
CA PRO A 188 10.52 -2.98 -4.56
C PRO A 188 11.92 -2.66 -3.98
N PRO A 189 12.23 -3.21 -2.79
CA PRO A 189 11.40 -4.06 -1.94
C PRO A 189 10.36 -3.28 -1.13
N SER A 190 9.11 -3.75 -1.11
CA SER A 190 8.02 -3.10 -0.38
C SER A 190 7.94 -3.55 1.07
N VAL A 191 7.61 -2.65 1.98
CA VAL A 191 7.44 -2.95 3.42
C VAL A 191 6.36 -4.00 3.67
N PRO A 192 5.14 -3.89 3.10
CA PRO A 192 4.13 -4.93 3.26
C PRO A 192 4.59 -6.31 2.74
N GLY A 193 5.32 -6.34 1.62
CA GLY A 193 5.84 -7.60 1.06
C GLY A 193 6.89 -8.26 1.96
N ILE A 194 7.81 -7.48 2.56
CA ILE A 194 8.80 -7.99 3.50
C ILE A 194 8.12 -8.51 4.76
N ARG A 195 7.16 -7.78 5.32
CA ARG A 195 6.40 -8.24 6.49
C ARG A 195 5.68 -9.57 6.19
N SER A 196 4.99 -9.68 5.06
CA SER A 196 4.34 -10.92 4.64
C SER A 196 5.35 -12.08 4.48
N GLN A 197 6.53 -11.80 3.91
CA GLN A 197 7.59 -12.81 3.82
C GLN A 197 8.09 -13.26 5.20
N MET A 198 8.19 -12.34 6.16
CA MET A 198 8.59 -12.68 7.53
C MET A 198 7.54 -13.57 8.21
N SER A 199 6.25 -13.22 8.07
CA SER A 199 5.14 -14.03 8.59
C SER A 199 5.16 -15.45 7.99
N LEU A 200 5.26 -15.58 6.66
CA LEU A 200 5.34 -16.89 6.01
C LEU A 200 6.55 -17.71 6.47
N LYS A 201 7.71 -17.09 6.67
CA LYS A 201 8.90 -17.81 7.14
C LYS A 201 8.80 -18.28 8.60
N ALA A 202 7.95 -17.67 9.39
CA ALA A 202 7.73 -18.09 10.77
C ALA A 202 6.88 -19.38 10.88
N GLU A 203 6.13 -19.71 9.81
CA GLU A 203 5.28 -20.91 9.73
C GLU A 203 6.01 -22.13 9.13
N PHE A 204 7.19 -21.95 8.52
CA PHE A 204 8.02 -23.01 7.93
C PHE A 204 9.36 -23.14 8.65
#